data_bc666ba7b32a911e7d52b0b22731af8a
#
_entry.id   bc666ba7b32a911e7d52b0b22731af8a
#
_cell.length_a   1.000
_cell.length_b   1.000
_cell.length_c   1.000
_cell.angle_alpha   90.00
_cell.angle_beta   90.00
_cell.angle_gamma   90.00
#
_symmetry.space_group_name_H-M   'P 1'
#
loop_
_entity.id
_entity.type
_entity.pdbx_description
1 polymer ?
#
loop_
_entity_poly.entity_id
_entity_poly.type
_entity_poly.pdbx_seq_one_letter_code
_entity_poly.pdbx_strand_id
1 'polypeptide(L)'
;MLADSDALVDADSDALVDADSEADVLADWLALVDADSEALVLADSDALVDADSDALVLADSDALVDADSEALVLADSDALVDADSEADVLADSDALVDADSEADVLADSDALVDADSEADVLADSEADVLADSDALVDADSEADVLADSDALVDADSEADVLADSDALVDADSEADVLADSDALVDADSEALVLADSDALVDADSEALVLADSDALVDADSDALVDADSEADVLADSDALVDADSEADVLADSDALVDADSEADVLADSDALVDADSEADVLADWLALVDADSEADVLADSDALVDADSEADVLADSDALVDADSDALVDADSEADVLADSEADVLADSDALVDADSEADVLADSDALVDADSEALVLADSDALVDADSEALVLADSDALVDADSEALVLADSDALVDADSEALVLADSDALVDADSEALVLADSDALVDADSEALVLADSDALVDADSEALVLADSDALVDADSEADVLADSDALVDADSEADVLADSEALVDADSEADVLADSDALVDADSEADVLADSDALVDADSEADVLAD
;
A
#
# COMPACT_ATOMS: atom_id res chain seq x y z
N MET A 1 -71.61 -13.44 -37.95
CA MET A 1 -72.05 -13.85 -39.30
C MET A 1 -71.15 -14.98 -39.77
N LEU A 2 -71.72 -16.02 -40.38
CA LEU A 2 -70.92 -17.11 -41.03
C LEU A 2 -70.81 -16.78 -42.52
N ALA A 3 -69.61 -16.71 -43.04
CA ALA A 3 -69.32 -16.47 -44.44
C ALA A 3 -68.23 -17.44 -44.93
N ASP A 4 -68.45 -18.17 -46.09
CA ASP A 4 -67.50 -19.11 -46.71
C ASP A 4 -66.39 -18.36 -47.53
N SER A 5 -66.20 -17.09 -47.35
CA SER A 5 -65.16 -16.19 -47.96
C SER A 5 -65.14 -14.89 -47.23
N ASP A 6 -64.56 -13.82 -47.77
CA ASP A 6 -64.38 -12.52 -47.17
C ASP A 6 -65.64 -11.95 -46.50
N ALA A 7 -65.59 -11.55 -45.25
CA ALA A 7 -66.69 -10.95 -44.53
C ALA A 7 -66.39 -9.45 -44.25
N LEU A 8 -67.26 -8.58 -44.72
CA LEU A 8 -67.24 -7.14 -44.36
C LEU A 8 -68.48 -6.84 -43.51
N VAL A 9 -68.27 -6.44 -42.26
CA VAL A 9 -69.34 -6.16 -41.29
C VAL A 9 -69.20 -4.75 -40.74
N ASP A 10 -70.31 -3.99 -40.74
CA ASP A 10 -70.48 -2.68 -40.14
C ASP A 10 -71.67 -2.75 -39.18
N ALA A 11 -71.49 -2.55 -37.88
CA ALA A 11 -72.50 -2.71 -36.86
C ALA A 11 -72.52 -1.58 -35.83
N ASP A 12 -73.70 -0.96 -35.60
CA ASP A 12 -73.93 0.08 -34.57
C ASP A 12 -73.92 -0.46 -33.11
N SER A 13 -73.55 -1.74 -32.91
CA SER A 13 -73.48 -2.38 -31.55
C SER A 13 -72.48 -3.54 -31.66
N ASP A 14 -72.77 -4.65 -31.03
CA ASP A 14 -71.87 -5.82 -31.03
C ASP A 14 -71.83 -6.48 -32.41
N ALA A 15 -70.62 -6.76 -32.89
CA ALA A 15 -70.38 -7.60 -34.06
C ALA A 15 -69.86 -8.97 -33.67
N LEU A 16 -70.41 -10.04 -34.24
CA LEU A 16 -69.87 -11.39 -34.15
C LEU A 16 -69.69 -11.91 -35.57
N VAL A 17 -68.48 -12.17 -35.95
CA VAL A 17 -68.06 -12.60 -37.27
C VAL A 17 -67.30 -13.89 -37.21
N ASP A 18 -67.60 -14.79 -38.09
CA ASP A 18 -66.91 -16.08 -38.32
C ASP A 18 -66.73 -16.19 -39.84
N ALA A 19 -65.48 -16.15 -40.33
CA ALA A 19 -65.19 -16.16 -41.78
C ALA A 19 -64.09 -17.15 -42.14
N ASP A 20 -64.30 -17.99 -43.18
CA ASP A 20 -63.33 -18.96 -43.69
C ASP A 20 -62.15 -18.27 -44.48
N SER A 21 -62.04 -16.96 -44.50
CA SER A 21 -61.00 -16.28 -45.29
C SER A 21 -60.63 -14.92 -44.63
N GLU A 22 -61.01 -13.78 -45.13
CA GLU A 22 -60.72 -12.46 -44.60
C GLU A 22 -61.92 -11.91 -43.85
N ALA A 23 -61.72 -11.26 -42.68
CA ALA A 23 -62.74 -10.55 -41.95
C ALA A 23 -62.41 -9.07 -41.72
N ASP A 24 -63.19 -8.16 -42.36
CA ASP A 24 -63.15 -6.74 -42.11
C ASP A 24 -64.36 -6.32 -41.24
N VAL A 25 -64.12 -5.91 -40.01
CA VAL A 25 -65.16 -5.60 -39.03
C VAL A 25 -65.07 -4.18 -38.51
N LEU A 26 -66.16 -3.44 -38.52
CA LEU A 26 -66.35 -2.17 -37.84
C LEU A 26 -67.53 -2.27 -36.86
N ALA A 27 -67.31 -2.04 -35.56
CA ALA A 27 -68.33 -2.11 -34.52
C ALA A 27 -68.28 -0.92 -33.56
N ASP A 28 -69.45 -0.35 -33.19
CA ASP A 28 -69.52 0.76 -32.21
C ASP A 28 -69.40 0.30 -30.76
N TRP A 29 -69.36 -1.00 -30.44
CA TRP A 29 -69.32 -1.46 -29.04
C TRP A 29 -68.38 -2.63 -28.84
N LEU A 30 -68.66 -3.77 -29.31
CA LEU A 30 -67.86 -4.99 -29.17
C LEU A 30 -67.67 -5.70 -30.51
N ALA A 31 -66.43 -5.93 -30.91
CA ALA A 31 -66.11 -6.83 -32.02
C ALA A 31 -65.63 -8.18 -31.51
N LEU A 32 -66.24 -9.27 -31.95
CA LEU A 32 -65.78 -10.64 -31.77
C LEU A 32 -65.57 -11.25 -33.15
N VAL A 33 -64.35 -11.52 -33.49
CA VAL A 33 -63.94 -11.97 -34.84
C VAL A 33 -63.19 -13.26 -34.77
N ASP A 34 -63.58 -14.21 -35.62
CA ASP A 34 -62.86 -15.47 -35.84
C ASP A 34 -62.67 -15.58 -37.37
N ALA A 35 -61.40 -15.60 -37.83
CA ALA A 35 -61.07 -15.59 -39.26
C ALA A 35 -59.97 -16.60 -39.61
N ASP A 36 -60.23 -17.52 -40.55
CA ASP A 36 -59.25 -18.52 -41.04
C ASP A 36 -58.06 -17.90 -41.81
N SER A 37 -57.93 -16.56 -41.93
CA SER A 37 -56.85 -15.94 -42.67
C SER A 37 -56.49 -14.58 -42.07
N GLU A 38 -56.99 -13.48 -42.59
CA GLU A 38 -56.67 -12.14 -42.11
C GLU A 38 -57.86 -11.47 -41.39
N ALA A 39 -57.62 -10.85 -40.24
CA ALA A 39 -58.63 -10.06 -39.53
C ALA A 39 -58.26 -8.58 -39.46
N LEU A 40 -59.11 -7.70 -39.94
CA LEU A 40 -59.03 -6.23 -39.74
C LEU A 40 -60.23 -5.79 -38.90
N VAL A 41 -59.95 -5.34 -37.68
CA VAL A 41 -61.01 -4.98 -36.71
C VAL A 41 -60.87 -3.55 -36.23
N LEU A 42 -61.93 -2.79 -36.28
CA LEU A 42 -62.06 -1.50 -35.63
C LEU A 42 -63.28 -1.56 -34.68
N ALA A 43 -63.04 -1.27 -33.39
CA ALA A 43 -64.09 -1.22 -32.38
C ALA A 43 -64.00 0.07 -31.56
N ASP A 44 -65.14 0.76 -31.37
CA ASP A 44 -65.20 1.93 -30.46
C ASP A 44 -65.19 1.51 -28.98
N SER A 45 -65.11 0.23 -28.64
CA SER A 45 -65.01 -0.29 -27.28
C SER A 45 -64.06 -1.47 -27.30
N ASP A 46 -64.53 -2.67 -27.08
CA ASP A 46 -63.68 -3.84 -26.90
C ASP A 46 -63.52 -4.67 -28.19
N ALA A 47 -62.31 -5.16 -28.48
CA ALA A 47 -62.05 -6.08 -29.56
C ALA A 47 -61.57 -7.44 -29.03
N LEU A 48 -62.15 -8.52 -29.51
CA LEU A 48 -61.65 -9.92 -29.33
C LEU A 48 -61.46 -10.53 -30.70
N VAL A 49 -60.26 -10.86 -31.05
CA VAL A 49 -59.88 -11.33 -32.40
C VAL A 49 -59.10 -12.63 -32.30
N ASP A 50 -59.50 -13.60 -33.12
CA ASP A 50 -58.80 -14.84 -33.35
C ASP A 50 -58.58 -14.97 -34.86
N ALA A 51 -57.34 -15.03 -35.31
CA ALA A 51 -56.99 -15.05 -36.73
C ALA A 51 -55.88 -16.10 -37.03
N ASP A 52 -56.17 -17.07 -37.94
CA ASP A 52 -55.18 -18.10 -38.35
C ASP A 52 -53.98 -17.52 -39.14
N SER A 53 -53.90 -16.18 -39.33
CA SER A 53 -52.78 -15.56 -40.04
C SER A 53 -52.49 -14.18 -39.43
N ASP A 54 -52.86 -13.11 -40.02
CA ASP A 54 -52.51 -11.75 -39.56
C ASP A 54 -53.69 -11.04 -38.91
N ALA A 55 -53.50 -10.42 -37.77
CA ALA A 55 -54.49 -9.61 -37.11
C ALA A 55 -54.10 -8.14 -37.05
N LEU A 56 -54.93 -7.22 -37.53
CA LEU A 56 -54.82 -5.77 -37.33
C LEU A 56 -56.01 -5.26 -36.53
N VAL A 57 -55.77 -4.82 -35.32
CA VAL A 57 -56.82 -4.45 -34.37
C VAL A 57 -56.65 -2.99 -33.88
N LEU A 58 -57.72 -2.21 -33.95
CA LEU A 58 -57.84 -0.92 -33.32
C LEU A 58 -59.06 -0.94 -32.36
N ALA A 59 -58.84 -0.68 -31.08
CA ALA A 59 -59.91 -0.59 -30.08
C ALA A 59 -59.79 0.68 -29.25
N ASP A 60 -60.91 1.38 -29.00
CA ASP A 60 -60.93 2.53 -28.10
C ASP A 60 -60.95 2.11 -26.58
N SER A 61 -60.98 0.83 -26.29
CA SER A 61 -60.86 0.26 -24.92
C SER A 61 -59.89 -0.92 -24.97
N ASP A 62 -60.37 -2.05 -24.64
CA ASP A 62 -59.52 -3.24 -24.50
C ASP A 62 -59.38 -4.05 -25.80
N ALA A 63 -58.19 -4.50 -26.12
CA ALA A 63 -57.92 -5.42 -27.20
C ALA A 63 -57.43 -6.80 -26.67
N LEU A 64 -58.03 -7.87 -27.09
CA LEU A 64 -57.55 -9.24 -26.93
C LEU A 64 -57.37 -9.87 -28.31
N VAL A 65 -56.12 -10.23 -28.62
CA VAL A 65 -55.78 -10.71 -29.97
C VAL A 65 -55.01 -12.02 -29.85
N ASP A 66 -55.41 -12.97 -30.64
CA ASP A 66 -54.73 -14.26 -30.87
C ASP A 66 -54.49 -14.38 -32.39
N ALA A 67 -53.21 -14.49 -32.81
CA ALA A 67 -52.89 -14.54 -34.24
C ALA A 67 -51.77 -15.56 -34.52
N ASP A 68 -52.02 -16.53 -35.41
CA ASP A 68 -51.03 -17.55 -35.81
C ASP A 68 -49.82 -16.97 -36.61
N SER A 69 -49.77 -15.66 -36.87
CA SER A 69 -48.66 -15.05 -37.63
C SER A 69 -48.28 -13.66 -37.07
N GLU A 70 -48.81 -12.63 -37.61
CA GLU A 70 -48.49 -11.23 -37.18
C GLU A 70 -49.67 -10.56 -36.47
N ALA A 71 -49.44 -9.98 -35.31
CA ALA A 71 -50.42 -9.15 -34.62
C ALA A 71 -49.97 -7.69 -34.55
N LEU A 72 -50.78 -6.76 -35.13
CA LEU A 72 -50.62 -5.33 -34.94
C LEU A 72 -51.80 -4.78 -34.14
N VAL A 73 -51.58 -4.34 -32.93
CA VAL A 73 -52.64 -3.93 -32.00
C VAL A 73 -52.47 -2.51 -31.53
N LEU A 74 -53.53 -1.70 -31.64
CA LEU A 74 -53.61 -0.39 -31.00
C LEU A 74 -54.83 -0.38 -30.07
N ALA A 75 -54.62 -0.12 -28.79
CA ALA A 75 -55.69 0.01 -27.80
C ALA A 75 -55.55 1.29 -26.97
N ASP A 76 -56.69 2.01 -26.75
CA ASP A 76 -56.66 3.18 -25.85
C ASP A 76 -56.72 2.80 -24.35
N SER A 77 -56.81 1.49 -24.03
CA SER A 77 -56.68 0.95 -22.64
C SER A 77 -55.70 -0.21 -22.66
N ASP A 78 -56.21 -1.37 -22.34
CA ASP A 78 -55.35 -2.55 -22.16
C ASP A 78 -55.24 -3.38 -23.46
N ALA A 79 -54.05 -3.83 -23.79
CA ALA A 79 -53.77 -4.78 -24.84
C ALA A 79 -53.31 -6.14 -24.30
N LEU A 80 -53.93 -7.23 -24.69
CA LEU A 80 -53.49 -8.61 -24.50
C LEU A 80 -53.28 -9.26 -25.88
N VAL A 81 -52.07 -9.64 -26.19
CA VAL A 81 -51.71 -10.16 -27.50
C VAL A 81 -50.94 -11.47 -27.37
N ASP A 82 -51.37 -12.43 -28.13
CA ASP A 82 -50.69 -13.72 -28.35
C ASP A 82 -50.44 -13.87 -29.86
N ALA A 83 -49.18 -14.02 -30.27
CA ALA A 83 -48.82 -14.10 -31.68
C ALA A 83 -47.72 -15.15 -31.94
N ASP A 84 -47.98 -16.14 -32.83
CA ASP A 84 -47.01 -17.19 -33.20
C ASP A 84 -45.76 -16.64 -33.94
N SER A 85 -45.68 -15.33 -34.26
CA SER A 85 -44.55 -14.76 -34.99
C SER A 85 -44.18 -13.36 -34.48
N GLU A 86 -44.78 -12.33 -34.96
CA GLU A 86 -44.47 -10.94 -34.62
C GLU A 86 -45.66 -10.25 -33.94
N ALA A 87 -45.40 -9.55 -32.84
CA ALA A 87 -46.41 -8.74 -32.16
C ALA A 87 -45.97 -7.28 -32.07
N ASP A 88 -46.66 -6.39 -32.76
CA ASP A 88 -46.55 -4.93 -32.67
C ASP A 88 -47.68 -4.38 -31.81
N VAL A 89 -47.42 -3.89 -30.61
CA VAL A 89 -48.48 -3.44 -29.69
C VAL A 89 -48.29 -2.00 -29.27
N LEU A 90 -49.34 -1.21 -29.36
CA LEU A 90 -49.41 0.12 -28.76
C LEU A 90 -50.63 0.18 -27.83
N ALA A 91 -50.42 0.46 -26.58
CA ALA A 91 -51.48 0.59 -25.58
C ALA A 91 -51.35 1.91 -24.76
N ASP A 92 -52.45 2.62 -24.53
CA ASP A 92 -52.46 3.83 -23.67
C ASP A 92 -52.50 3.47 -22.16
N SER A 93 -52.61 2.16 -21.80
CA SER A 93 -52.49 1.66 -20.42
C SER A 93 -51.54 0.48 -20.38
N ASP A 94 -52.04 -0.67 -20.07
CA ASP A 94 -51.19 -1.87 -19.86
C ASP A 94 -51.10 -2.73 -21.13
N ALA A 95 -49.89 -3.19 -21.44
CA ALA A 95 -49.65 -4.16 -22.50
C ALA A 95 -49.18 -5.51 -21.91
N LEU A 96 -49.85 -6.62 -22.29
CA LEU A 96 -49.41 -7.98 -22.07
C LEU A 96 -49.20 -8.65 -23.41
N VAL A 97 -47.97 -9.05 -23.72
CA VAL A 97 -47.63 -9.61 -25.04
C VAL A 97 -46.89 -10.94 -24.88
N ASP A 98 -47.31 -11.94 -25.63
CA ASP A 98 -46.64 -13.21 -25.80
C ASP A 98 -46.39 -13.41 -27.32
N ALA A 99 -45.12 -13.56 -27.72
CA ALA A 99 -44.75 -13.68 -29.11
C ALA A 99 -43.67 -14.76 -29.35
N ASP A 100 -43.94 -15.76 -30.23
CA ASP A 100 -42.96 -16.80 -30.55
C ASP A 100 -41.70 -16.29 -31.32
N SER A 101 -41.62 -15.00 -31.66
CA SER A 101 -40.46 -14.45 -32.39
C SER A 101 -40.10 -13.05 -31.90
N GLU A 102 -40.70 -12.03 -32.42
CA GLU A 102 -40.36 -10.64 -32.10
C GLU A 102 -41.55 -9.93 -31.45
N ALA A 103 -41.29 -9.15 -30.39
CA ALA A 103 -42.28 -8.32 -29.75
C ALA A 103 -41.81 -6.85 -29.69
N ASP A 104 -42.53 -5.98 -30.39
CA ASP A 104 -42.36 -4.51 -30.31
C ASP A 104 -43.53 -3.92 -29.52
N VAL A 105 -43.27 -3.40 -28.30
CA VAL A 105 -44.32 -2.95 -27.39
C VAL A 105 -44.10 -1.53 -26.95
N LEU A 106 -45.14 -0.70 -27.05
CA LEU A 106 -45.21 0.61 -26.49
C LEU A 106 -46.43 0.72 -25.57
N ALA A 107 -46.20 1.03 -24.29
CA ALA A 107 -47.29 1.21 -23.30
C ALA A 107 -47.12 2.49 -22.50
N ASP A 108 -48.23 3.26 -22.29
CA ASP A 108 -48.22 4.48 -21.45
C ASP A 108 -48.26 4.12 -19.94
N SER A 109 -48.37 2.84 -19.55
CA SER A 109 -48.26 2.39 -18.15
C SER A 109 -47.32 1.20 -18.09
N ASP A 110 -47.85 0.04 -17.82
CA ASP A 110 -47.04 -1.14 -17.58
C ASP A 110 -46.94 -2.06 -18.80
N ALA A 111 -45.75 -2.56 -19.12
CA ALA A 111 -45.54 -3.55 -20.14
C ALA A 111 -45.06 -4.88 -19.54
N LEU A 112 -45.73 -5.98 -19.87
CA LEU A 112 -45.27 -7.34 -19.60
C LEU A 112 -45.10 -8.08 -20.95
N VAL A 113 -43.87 -8.47 -21.25
CA VAL A 113 -43.53 -9.04 -22.56
C VAL A 113 -42.79 -10.37 -22.39
N ASP A 114 -43.25 -11.38 -23.10
CA ASP A 114 -42.57 -12.67 -23.27
C ASP A 114 -42.33 -12.92 -24.76
N ALA A 115 -41.05 -13.04 -25.17
CA ALA A 115 -40.69 -13.22 -26.57
C ALA A 115 -39.62 -14.30 -26.75
N ASP A 116 -39.89 -15.33 -27.62
CA ASP A 116 -38.92 -16.39 -27.90
C ASP A 116 -37.67 -15.92 -28.71
N SER A 117 -37.58 -14.65 -29.10
CA SER A 117 -36.43 -14.12 -29.84
C SER A 117 -36.06 -12.72 -29.36
N GLU A 118 -36.58 -11.71 -29.92
CA GLU A 118 -36.22 -10.31 -29.59
C GLU A 118 -37.42 -9.56 -28.98
N ALA A 119 -37.17 -8.81 -27.93
CA ALA A 119 -38.15 -7.93 -27.30
C ALA A 119 -37.66 -6.49 -27.28
N ASP A 120 -38.38 -5.58 -27.95
CA ASP A 120 -38.18 -4.12 -27.90
C ASP A 120 -39.35 -3.51 -27.14
N VAL A 121 -39.10 -2.98 -25.92
CA VAL A 121 -40.17 -2.49 -25.04
C VAL A 121 -39.94 -1.06 -24.62
N LEU A 122 -40.95 -0.24 -24.74
CA LEU A 122 -41.00 1.13 -24.19
C LEU A 122 -42.22 1.26 -23.28
N ALA A 123 -42.00 1.60 -22.01
CA ALA A 123 -43.09 1.77 -21.03
C ALA A 123 -42.92 3.05 -20.19
N ASP A 124 -44.02 3.85 -20.01
CA ASP A 124 -43.98 5.04 -19.16
C ASP A 124 -43.98 4.72 -17.64
N SER A 125 -44.07 3.45 -17.21
CA SER A 125 -44.03 3.04 -15.80
C SER A 125 -43.14 1.82 -15.61
N GLU A 126 -43.69 0.65 -15.61
CA GLU A 126 -42.97 -0.61 -15.36
C GLU A 126 -42.82 -1.46 -16.63
N ALA A 127 -41.65 -2.00 -16.87
CA ALA A 127 -41.40 -2.95 -17.95
C ALA A 127 -40.87 -4.27 -17.42
N ASP A 128 -41.69 -5.33 -17.49
CA ASP A 128 -41.30 -6.72 -17.18
C ASP A 128 -41.05 -7.44 -18.50
N VAL A 129 -39.81 -7.84 -18.80
CA VAL A 129 -39.46 -8.43 -20.10
C VAL A 129 -38.74 -9.78 -19.94
N LEU A 130 -39.24 -10.77 -20.64
CA LEU A 130 -38.60 -12.07 -20.82
C LEU A 130 -38.32 -12.28 -22.30
N ALA A 131 -37.04 -12.48 -22.67
CA ALA A 131 -36.64 -12.75 -24.04
C ALA A 131 -35.62 -13.91 -24.13
N ASP A 132 -35.87 -14.89 -25.07
CA ASP A 132 -34.92 -15.97 -25.31
C ASP A 132 -33.69 -15.56 -26.15
N SER A 133 -33.61 -14.30 -26.58
CA SER A 133 -32.45 -13.73 -27.27
C SER A 133 -32.14 -12.34 -26.72
N ASP A 134 -32.44 -11.33 -27.47
CA ASP A 134 -32.06 -9.97 -27.12
C ASP A 134 -33.22 -9.16 -26.53
N ALA A 135 -33.02 -8.44 -25.46
CA ALA A 135 -34.00 -7.52 -24.90
C ALA A 135 -33.51 -6.06 -25.00
N LEU A 136 -34.32 -5.16 -25.54
CA LEU A 136 -34.15 -3.72 -25.49
C LEU A 136 -35.32 -3.11 -24.72
N VAL A 137 -35.05 -2.49 -23.59
CA VAL A 137 -36.08 -1.98 -22.69
C VAL A 137 -35.80 -0.52 -22.33
N ASP A 138 -36.83 0.30 -22.41
CA ASP A 138 -36.82 1.69 -21.94
C ASP A 138 -38.07 1.88 -21.04
N ALA A 139 -37.84 2.24 -19.77
CA ALA A 139 -38.93 2.39 -18.80
C ALA A 139 -38.77 3.65 -17.94
N ASP A 140 -39.80 4.50 -17.84
CA ASP A 140 -39.78 5.72 -17.01
C ASP A 140 -39.73 5.44 -15.49
N SER A 141 -39.82 4.19 -15.01
CA SER A 141 -39.72 3.84 -13.60
C SER A 141 -38.89 2.60 -13.35
N GLU A 142 -39.47 1.44 -13.42
CA GLU A 142 -38.80 0.18 -13.11
C GLU A 142 -38.68 -0.73 -14.35
N ALA A 143 -37.51 -1.35 -14.55
CA ALA A 143 -37.31 -2.34 -15.60
C ALA A 143 -36.79 -3.66 -15.01
N ASP A 144 -37.61 -4.71 -15.08
CA ASP A 144 -37.21 -6.08 -14.74
C ASP A 144 -36.97 -6.87 -16.04
N VAL A 145 -35.72 -7.21 -16.33
CA VAL A 145 -35.37 -7.84 -17.63
C VAL A 145 -34.65 -9.17 -17.44
N LEU A 146 -35.15 -10.21 -18.11
CA LEU A 146 -34.49 -11.50 -18.24
C LEU A 146 -34.24 -11.78 -19.72
N ALA A 147 -32.97 -11.95 -20.11
CA ALA A 147 -32.61 -12.28 -21.49
C ALA A 147 -31.62 -13.44 -21.57
N ASP A 148 -31.87 -14.44 -22.48
CA ASP A 148 -30.91 -15.53 -22.71
C ASP A 148 -29.70 -15.11 -23.59
N SER A 149 -29.63 -13.85 -24.07
CA SER A 149 -28.48 -13.31 -24.78
C SER A 149 -28.15 -11.93 -24.23
N ASP A 150 -28.36 -10.89 -24.98
CA ASP A 150 -27.94 -9.54 -24.63
C ASP A 150 -29.13 -8.71 -24.07
N ALA A 151 -28.92 -8.00 -22.99
CA ALA A 151 -29.88 -7.07 -22.44
C ALA A 151 -29.36 -5.62 -22.56
N LEU A 152 -30.16 -4.73 -23.13
CA LEU A 152 -29.96 -3.29 -23.12
C LEU A 152 -31.14 -2.64 -22.39
N VAL A 153 -30.87 -2.00 -21.27
CA VAL A 153 -31.92 -1.45 -20.39
C VAL A 153 -31.63 -0.01 -20.06
N ASP A 154 -32.65 0.83 -20.19
CA ASP A 154 -32.67 2.22 -19.75
C ASP A 154 -33.87 2.40 -18.79
N ALA A 155 -33.64 2.82 -17.55
CA ALA A 155 -34.71 2.97 -16.56
C ALA A 155 -34.53 4.25 -15.70
N ASP A 156 -35.56 5.11 -15.66
CA ASP A 156 -35.53 6.35 -14.86
C ASP A 156 -35.47 6.12 -13.33
N SER A 157 -35.56 4.87 -12.82
CA SER A 157 -35.47 4.57 -11.38
C SER A 157 -34.65 3.32 -11.11
N GLU A 158 -35.23 2.16 -11.20
CA GLU A 158 -34.62 0.89 -10.84
C GLU A 158 -34.51 -0.04 -12.06
N ALA A 159 -33.35 -0.68 -12.25
CA ALA A 159 -33.17 -1.69 -13.27
C ALA A 159 -32.65 -3.00 -12.67
N ASP A 160 -33.46 -4.07 -12.71
CA ASP A 160 -33.09 -5.41 -12.34
C ASP A 160 -32.86 -6.25 -13.63
N VAL A 161 -31.61 -6.58 -13.94
CA VAL A 161 -31.28 -7.24 -15.21
C VAL A 161 -30.56 -8.56 -15.01
N LEU A 162 -31.06 -9.60 -15.66
CA LEU A 162 -30.41 -10.89 -15.77
C LEU A 162 -30.17 -11.22 -17.25
N ALA A 163 -28.90 -11.41 -17.65
CA ALA A 163 -28.55 -11.74 -19.01
C ALA A 163 -27.56 -12.94 -19.07
N ASP A 164 -27.80 -13.92 -19.95
CA ASP A 164 -26.87 -15.05 -20.18
C ASP A 164 -25.66 -14.67 -21.08
N SER A 165 -25.61 -13.42 -21.59
CA SER A 165 -24.45 -12.88 -22.31
C SER A 165 -24.11 -11.49 -21.76
N ASP A 166 -24.28 -10.47 -22.55
CA ASP A 166 -23.86 -9.13 -22.20
C ASP A 166 -25.02 -8.28 -21.65
N ALA A 167 -24.80 -7.56 -20.56
CA ALA A 167 -25.76 -6.59 -20.04
C ALA A 167 -25.23 -5.16 -20.19
N LEU A 168 -26.02 -4.27 -20.77
CA LEU A 168 -25.81 -2.82 -20.78
C LEU A 168 -26.98 -2.17 -20.06
N VAL A 169 -26.73 -1.50 -18.96
CA VAL A 169 -27.78 -0.92 -18.11
C VAL A 169 -27.46 0.53 -17.79
N ASP A 170 -28.45 1.38 -17.95
CA ASP A 170 -28.46 2.78 -17.53
C ASP A 170 -29.65 2.97 -16.58
N ALA A 171 -29.42 3.43 -15.35
CA ALA A 171 -30.49 3.61 -14.36
C ALA A 171 -30.30 4.88 -13.54
N ASP A 172 -31.33 5.77 -13.52
CA ASP A 172 -31.27 7.02 -12.73
C ASP A 172 -31.24 6.83 -11.20
N SER A 173 -31.36 5.59 -10.67
CA SER A 173 -31.24 5.32 -9.23
C SER A 173 -30.45 4.06 -8.93
N GLU A 174 -31.06 2.91 -9.01
CA GLU A 174 -30.43 1.63 -8.62
C GLU A 174 -30.34 0.68 -9.82
N ALA A 175 -29.19 0.05 -10.00
CA ALA A 175 -29.01 -1.02 -11.00
C ALA A 175 -28.50 -2.31 -10.35
N ASP A 176 -29.31 -3.35 -10.40
CA ASP A 176 -28.93 -4.71 -9.99
C ASP A 176 -28.75 -5.57 -11.26
N VAL A 177 -27.50 -5.92 -11.58
CA VAL A 177 -27.18 -6.60 -12.84
C VAL A 177 -26.46 -7.93 -12.62
N LEU A 178 -26.96 -8.98 -13.25
CA LEU A 178 -26.30 -10.28 -13.33
C LEU A 178 -26.08 -10.64 -14.80
N ALA A 179 -24.82 -10.84 -15.21
CA ALA A 179 -24.47 -11.23 -16.57
C ALA A 179 -23.51 -12.43 -16.60
N ASP A 180 -23.76 -13.43 -17.47
CA ASP A 180 -22.83 -14.56 -17.67
C ASP A 180 -21.62 -14.20 -18.57
N SER A 181 -21.55 -12.97 -19.12
CA SER A 181 -20.40 -12.46 -19.85
C SER A 181 -20.04 -11.06 -19.32
N ASP A 182 -20.19 -10.04 -20.12
CA ASP A 182 -19.77 -8.70 -19.79
C ASP A 182 -20.92 -7.84 -19.25
N ALA A 183 -20.70 -7.09 -18.17
CA ALA A 183 -21.65 -6.12 -17.66
C ALA A 183 -21.11 -4.68 -17.82
N LEU A 184 -21.91 -3.81 -18.45
CA LEU A 184 -21.68 -2.36 -18.47
C LEU A 184 -22.85 -1.68 -17.76
N VAL A 185 -22.57 -0.99 -16.66
CA VAL A 185 -23.61 -0.39 -15.82
C VAL A 185 -23.29 1.07 -15.53
N ASP A 186 -24.27 1.93 -15.74
CA ASP A 186 -24.27 3.34 -15.33
C ASP A 186 -25.46 3.56 -14.38
N ALA A 187 -25.21 4.01 -13.16
CA ALA A 187 -26.27 4.22 -12.17
C ALA A 187 -26.09 5.52 -11.37
N ASP A 188 -27.10 6.41 -11.37
CA ASP A 188 -27.03 7.67 -10.62
C ASP A 188 -27.02 7.52 -9.09
N SER A 189 -27.16 6.30 -8.53
CA SER A 189 -27.04 6.07 -7.09
C SER A 189 -26.26 4.80 -6.76
N GLU A 190 -26.89 3.65 -6.77
CA GLU A 190 -26.27 2.39 -6.35
C GLU A 190 -26.18 1.38 -7.50
N ALA A 191 -25.03 0.76 -7.70
CA ALA A 191 -24.85 -0.32 -8.66
C ALA A 191 -24.43 -1.62 -7.95
N LEU A 192 -25.17 -2.71 -8.17
CA LEU A 192 -24.80 -4.06 -7.78
C LEU A 192 -24.60 -4.91 -9.04
N VAL A 193 -23.38 -5.31 -9.30
CA VAL A 193 -23.05 -6.01 -10.55
C VAL A 193 -22.37 -7.35 -10.27
N LEU A 194 -22.87 -8.40 -10.88
CA LEU A 194 -22.20 -9.70 -10.94
C LEU A 194 -21.98 -10.07 -12.41
N ALA A 195 -20.72 -10.31 -12.79
CA ALA A 195 -20.37 -10.73 -14.14
C ALA A 195 -19.43 -11.94 -14.14
N ASP A 196 -19.70 -12.97 -15.00
CA ASP A 196 -18.77 -14.10 -15.16
C ASP A 196 -17.56 -13.77 -16.07
N SER A 197 -17.47 -12.54 -16.61
CA SER A 197 -16.30 -12.04 -17.35
C SER A 197 -15.95 -10.64 -16.86
N ASP A 198 -16.11 -9.63 -17.68
CA ASP A 198 -15.67 -8.29 -17.36
C ASP A 198 -16.82 -7.40 -16.83
N ALA A 199 -16.60 -6.63 -15.79
CA ALA A 199 -17.53 -5.64 -15.29
C ALA A 199 -17.00 -4.21 -15.48
N LEU A 200 -17.78 -3.33 -16.10
CA LEU A 200 -17.54 -1.89 -16.16
C LEU A 200 -18.69 -1.17 -15.45
N VAL A 201 -18.41 -0.47 -14.38
CA VAL A 201 -19.44 0.17 -13.54
C VAL A 201 -19.10 1.62 -13.30
N ASP A 202 -20.07 2.49 -13.52
CA ASP A 202 -20.06 3.91 -13.13
C ASP A 202 -21.25 4.15 -12.19
N ALA A 203 -21.00 4.64 -10.98
CA ALA A 203 -22.05 4.88 -9.99
C ALA A 203 -21.85 6.19 -9.21
N ASP A 204 -22.86 7.09 -9.23
CA ASP A 204 -22.78 8.37 -8.50
C ASP A 204 -22.79 8.22 -6.96
N SER A 205 -22.94 7.01 -6.40
CA SER A 205 -22.84 6.79 -4.94
C SER A 205 -22.06 5.52 -4.61
N GLU A 206 -22.70 4.38 -4.55
CA GLU A 206 -22.06 3.14 -4.11
C GLU A 206 -21.98 2.10 -5.24
N ALA A 207 -20.82 1.50 -5.46
CA ALA A 207 -20.64 0.39 -6.38
C ALA A 207 -20.24 -0.89 -5.63
N LEU A 208 -20.98 -1.98 -5.85
CA LEU A 208 -20.63 -3.32 -5.41
C LEU A 208 -20.48 -4.22 -6.64
N VAL A 209 -19.26 -4.67 -6.92
CA VAL A 209 -18.95 -5.40 -8.14
C VAL A 209 -18.26 -6.74 -7.84
N LEU A 210 -18.77 -7.81 -8.42
CA LEU A 210 -18.11 -9.10 -8.45
C LEU A 210 -17.90 -9.50 -9.91
N ALA A 211 -16.64 -9.78 -10.29
CA ALA A 211 -16.31 -10.22 -11.64
C ALA A 211 -15.37 -11.43 -11.64
N ASP A 212 -15.66 -12.48 -12.45
CA ASP A 212 -14.75 -13.63 -12.60
C ASP A 212 -13.53 -13.32 -13.51
N SER A 213 -13.41 -12.09 -14.06
CA SER A 213 -12.23 -11.64 -14.80
C SER A 213 -11.85 -10.24 -14.35
N ASP A 214 -12.09 -9.24 -15.15
CA ASP A 214 -11.62 -7.88 -14.89
C ASP A 214 -12.76 -6.96 -14.42
N ALA A 215 -12.52 -6.17 -13.39
CA ALA A 215 -13.46 -5.16 -12.92
C ALA A 215 -12.89 -3.75 -13.08
N LEU A 216 -13.62 -2.86 -13.78
CA LEU A 216 -13.34 -1.43 -13.83
C LEU A 216 -14.49 -0.67 -13.16
N VAL A 217 -14.21 0.05 -12.09
CA VAL A 217 -15.24 0.70 -11.27
C VAL A 217 -14.90 2.16 -11.02
N ASP A 218 -15.86 3.03 -11.31
CA ASP A 218 -15.83 4.45 -10.94
C ASP A 218 -17.03 4.74 -10.02
N ALA A 219 -16.77 5.24 -8.80
CA ALA A 219 -17.82 5.52 -7.84
C ALA A 219 -17.60 6.84 -7.10
N ASP A 220 -18.61 7.74 -7.12
CA ASP A 220 -18.54 9.04 -6.40
C ASP A 220 -18.56 8.91 -4.86
N SER A 221 -18.77 7.72 -4.30
CA SER A 221 -18.64 7.48 -2.85
C SER A 221 -17.84 6.21 -2.60
N ASP A 222 -18.49 5.12 -2.30
CA ASP A 222 -17.82 3.91 -1.85
C ASP A 222 -17.78 2.83 -2.95
N ALA A 223 -16.63 2.24 -3.21
CA ALA A 223 -16.47 1.10 -4.10
C ALA A 223 -16.11 -0.17 -3.33
N LEU A 224 -16.85 -1.25 -3.54
CA LEU A 224 -16.51 -2.61 -3.09
C LEU A 224 -16.37 -3.51 -4.32
N VAL A 225 -15.17 -4.00 -4.56
CA VAL A 225 -14.86 -4.78 -5.77
C VAL A 225 -14.19 -6.10 -5.41
N ASP A 226 -14.66 -7.17 -6.02
CA ASP A 226 -14.07 -8.50 -5.95
C ASP A 226 -13.88 -9.00 -7.39
N ALA A 227 -12.64 -9.28 -7.79
CA ALA A 227 -12.33 -9.68 -9.17
C ALA A 227 -11.31 -10.83 -9.22
N ASP A 228 -11.61 -11.92 -9.96
CA ASP A 228 -10.70 -13.07 -10.13
C ASP A 228 -9.44 -12.75 -10.98
N SER A 229 -9.29 -11.55 -11.55
CA SER A 229 -8.11 -11.15 -12.32
C SER A 229 -7.66 -9.73 -11.98
N GLU A 230 -8.11 -8.74 -12.68
CA GLU A 230 -7.69 -7.35 -12.53
C GLU A 230 -8.82 -6.49 -11.96
N ALA A 231 -8.53 -5.64 -10.98
CA ALA A 231 -9.47 -4.67 -10.46
C ALA A 231 -8.92 -3.25 -10.60
N ASP A 232 -9.51 -2.45 -11.49
CA ASP A 232 -9.23 -1.02 -11.62
C ASP A 232 -10.34 -0.22 -10.92
N VAL A 233 -10.05 0.47 -9.83
CA VAL A 233 -11.07 1.14 -9.01
C VAL A 233 -10.76 2.62 -8.80
N LEU A 234 -11.73 3.46 -9.09
CA LEU A 234 -11.74 4.88 -8.77
C LEU A 234 -12.90 5.17 -7.80
N ALA A 235 -12.60 5.75 -6.63
CA ALA A 235 -13.63 6.11 -5.65
C ALA A 235 -13.37 7.48 -5.02
N ASP A 236 -14.41 8.34 -4.95
CA ASP A 236 -14.29 9.65 -4.28
C ASP A 236 -14.35 9.55 -2.73
N SER A 237 -14.62 8.37 -2.16
CA SER A 237 -14.51 8.12 -0.71
C SER A 237 -13.69 6.87 -0.46
N ASP A 238 -14.33 5.80 -0.07
CA ASP A 238 -13.63 4.59 0.37
C ASP A 238 -13.60 3.50 -0.71
N ALA A 239 -12.45 2.91 -0.96
CA ALA A 239 -12.32 1.75 -1.83
C ALA A 239 -11.97 0.48 -1.03
N LEU A 240 -12.72 -0.59 -1.23
CA LEU A 240 -12.39 -1.94 -0.76
C LEU A 240 -12.26 -2.85 -1.97
N VAL A 241 -11.08 -3.40 -2.17
CA VAL A 241 -10.76 -4.18 -3.38
C VAL A 241 -10.12 -5.51 -2.99
N ASP A 242 -10.62 -6.58 -3.58
CA ASP A 242 -10.06 -7.92 -3.51
C ASP A 242 -9.82 -8.40 -4.96
N ALA A 243 -8.57 -8.74 -5.32
CA ALA A 243 -8.23 -9.14 -6.68
C ALA A 243 -7.23 -10.30 -6.71
N ASP A 244 -7.57 -11.42 -7.41
CA ASP A 244 -6.68 -12.59 -7.53
C ASP A 244 -5.39 -12.34 -8.36
N SER A 245 -5.20 -11.15 -8.96
CA SER A 245 -3.97 -10.81 -9.70
C SER A 245 -3.52 -9.37 -9.43
N GLU A 246 -4.04 -8.41 -10.11
CA GLU A 246 -3.60 -7.02 -10.03
C GLU A 246 -4.72 -6.11 -9.52
N ALA A 247 -4.40 -5.19 -8.62
CA ALA A 247 -5.34 -4.19 -8.14
C ALA A 247 -4.75 -2.77 -8.30
N ASP A 248 -5.35 -1.97 -9.18
CA ASP A 248 -5.06 -0.55 -9.36
C ASP A 248 -6.15 0.29 -8.67
N VAL A 249 -5.85 0.96 -7.57
CA VAL A 249 -6.87 1.65 -6.77
C VAL A 249 -6.53 3.12 -6.55
N LEU A 250 -7.47 3.98 -6.87
CA LEU A 250 -7.44 5.40 -6.56
C LEU A 250 -8.62 5.77 -5.66
N ALA A 251 -8.35 6.29 -4.45
CA ALA A 251 -9.40 6.71 -3.52
C ALA A 251 -9.12 8.10 -2.92
N ASP A 252 -10.14 8.98 -2.88
CA ASP A 252 -10.02 10.31 -2.23
C ASP A 252 -10.08 10.23 -0.68
N SER A 253 -10.39 9.07 -0.10
CA SER A 253 -10.31 8.84 1.35
C SER A 253 -9.49 7.59 1.64
N ASP A 254 -10.12 6.52 2.05
CA ASP A 254 -9.44 5.33 2.52
C ASP A 254 -9.43 4.21 1.46
N ALA A 255 -8.28 3.58 1.23
CA ALA A 255 -8.17 2.40 0.39
C ALA A 255 -7.82 1.16 1.23
N LEU A 256 -8.59 0.08 1.06
CA LEU A 256 -8.27 -1.25 1.56
C LEU A 256 -8.14 -2.19 0.36
N VAL A 257 -6.96 -2.76 0.17
CA VAL A 257 -6.67 -3.57 -1.01
C VAL A 257 -6.03 -4.89 -0.59
N ASP A 258 -6.56 -5.97 -1.14
CA ASP A 258 -5.99 -7.32 -1.05
C ASP A 258 -5.74 -7.81 -2.48
N ALA A 259 -4.50 -8.18 -2.83
CA ALA A 259 -4.15 -8.59 -4.18
C ALA A 259 -3.17 -9.78 -4.18
N ASP A 260 -3.52 -10.91 -4.85
CA ASP A 260 -2.64 -12.09 -4.94
C ASP A 260 -1.34 -11.88 -5.75
N SER A 261 -1.13 -10.70 -6.39
CA SER A 261 0.11 -10.40 -7.11
C SER A 261 0.56 -8.95 -6.90
N GLU A 262 0.05 -8.01 -7.62
CA GLU A 262 0.50 -6.61 -7.60
C GLU A 262 -0.61 -5.68 -7.10
N ALA A 263 -0.29 -4.74 -6.23
CA ALA A 263 -1.21 -3.71 -5.78
C ALA A 263 -0.61 -2.32 -5.97
N ASP A 264 -1.20 -1.51 -6.87
CA ASP A 264 -0.88 -0.10 -7.05
C ASP A 264 -1.97 0.75 -6.40
N VAL A 265 -1.67 1.43 -5.30
CA VAL A 265 -2.69 2.15 -4.50
C VAL A 265 -2.35 3.61 -4.31
N LEU A 266 -3.28 4.48 -4.64
CA LEU A 266 -3.23 5.90 -4.33
C LEU A 266 -4.41 6.30 -3.44
N ALA A 267 -4.15 6.83 -2.24
CA ALA A 267 -5.19 7.28 -1.32
C ALA A 267 -4.89 8.68 -0.74
N ASP A 268 -5.90 9.58 -0.72
CA ASP A 268 -5.73 10.90 -0.09
C ASP A 268 -5.80 10.85 1.45
N SER A 269 -6.14 9.71 2.06
CA SER A 269 -6.07 9.51 3.52
C SER A 269 -5.27 8.26 3.84
N ASP A 270 -5.94 7.18 4.22
CA ASP A 270 -5.28 5.98 4.69
C ASP A 270 -5.27 4.85 3.63
N ALA A 271 -4.12 4.24 3.38
CA ALA A 271 -4.00 3.05 2.57
C ALA A 271 -3.68 1.82 3.45
N LEU A 272 -4.45 0.76 3.32
CA LEU A 272 -4.15 -0.57 3.85
C LEU A 272 -4.03 -1.54 2.68
N VAL A 273 -2.87 -2.11 2.49
CA VAL A 273 -2.57 -2.96 1.34
C VAL A 273 -1.95 -4.27 1.79
N ASP A 274 -2.48 -5.35 1.29
CA ASP A 274 -1.93 -6.72 1.41
C ASP A 274 -1.68 -7.25 -0.01
N ALA A 275 -0.44 -7.62 -0.34
CA ALA A 275 -0.10 -8.08 -1.69
C ALA A 275 0.88 -9.26 -1.65
N ASP A 276 0.54 -10.40 -2.30
CA ASP A 276 1.40 -11.59 -2.36
C ASP A 276 2.70 -11.40 -3.18
N SER A 277 2.91 -10.25 -3.84
CA SER A 277 4.16 -9.96 -4.57
C SER A 277 4.63 -8.52 -4.39
N GLU A 278 4.13 -7.60 -5.14
CA GLU A 278 4.59 -6.21 -5.15
C GLU A 278 3.49 -5.25 -4.69
N ALA A 279 3.82 -4.29 -3.84
CA ALA A 279 2.91 -3.24 -3.42
C ALA A 279 3.53 -1.86 -3.63
N ASP A 280 2.95 -1.06 -4.54
CA ASP A 280 3.29 0.34 -4.75
C ASP A 280 2.20 1.22 -4.11
N VAL A 281 2.50 1.91 -3.01
CA VAL A 281 1.49 2.64 -2.24
C VAL A 281 1.84 4.12 -2.06
N LEU A 282 0.90 4.99 -2.42
CA LEU A 282 0.96 6.42 -2.12
C LEU A 282 -0.22 6.82 -1.24
N ALA A 283 0.05 7.38 -0.04
CA ALA A 283 -0.99 7.84 0.87
C ALA A 283 -0.69 9.20 1.48
N ASP A 284 -1.69 10.12 1.56
CA ASP A 284 -1.49 11.44 2.18
C ASP A 284 -1.46 11.40 3.72
N TRP A 285 -1.85 10.30 4.36
CA TRP A 285 -1.89 10.22 5.81
C TRP A 285 -1.20 8.98 6.38
N LEU A 286 -1.73 7.81 6.19
CA LEU A 286 -1.18 6.55 6.73
C LEU A 286 -1.09 5.49 5.64
N ALA A 287 0.09 4.95 5.42
CA ALA A 287 0.27 3.73 4.64
C ALA A 287 0.54 2.54 5.57
N LEU A 288 -0.25 1.49 5.48
CA LEU A 288 -0.02 0.18 6.08
C LEU A 288 0.09 -0.85 4.96
N VAL A 289 1.25 -1.44 4.81
CA VAL A 289 1.54 -2.32 3.67
C VAL A 289 2.15 -3.63 4.17
N ASP A 290 1.60 -4.73 3.70
CA ASP A 290 2.12 -6.08 3.86
C ASP A 290 2.38 -6.65 2.45
N ALA A 291 3.61 -7.05 2.14
CA ALA A 291 3.96 -7.55 0.82
C ALA A 291 4.92 -8.75 0.88
N ASP A 292 4.55 -9.89 0.26
CA ASP A 292 5.42 -11.10 0.23
C ASP A 292 6.72 -10.93 -0.59
N SER A 293 6.94 -9.80 -1.28
CA SER A 293 8.19 -9.55 -2.01
C SER A 293 8.67 -8.11 -1.86
N GLU A 294 8.19 -7.19 -2.64
CA GLU A 294 8.68 -5.82 -2.68
C GLU A 294 7.58 -4.83 -2.25
N ALA A 295 7.93 -3.86 -1.40
CA ALA A 295 7.02 -2.78 -1.02
C ALA A 295 7.67 -1.41 -1.27
N ASP A 296 7.11 -0.63 -2.19
CA ASP A 296 7.48 0.76 -2.44
C ASP A 296 6.39 1.69 -1.84
N VAL A 297 6.69 2.40 -0.76
CA VAL A 297 5.69 3.17 -0.02
C VAL A 297 6.07 4.64 0.11
N LEU A 298 5.15 5.51 -0.27
CA LEU A 298 5.24 6.95 -0.04
C LEU A 298 4.08 7.43 0.83
N ALA A 299 4.35 8.02 1.99
CA ALA A 299 3.32 8.57 2.87
C ALA A 299 3.65 10.00 3.32
N ASP A 300 2.68 10.93 3.24
CA ASP A 300 2.86 12.30 3.77
C ASP A 300 2.80 12.36 5.32
N SER A 301 2.43 11.27 6.00
CA SER A 301 2.55 11.16 7.46
C SER A 301 3.26 9.87 7.85
N ASP A 302 2.54 8.87 8.25
CA ASP A 302 3.12 7.67 8.85
C ASP A 302 3.13 6.47 7.88
N ALA A 303 4.23 5.74 7.78
CA ALA A 303 4.31 4.49 7.03
C ALA A 303 4.59 3.30 7.97
N LEU A 304 3.84 2.22 7.84
CA LEU A 304 4.11 0.92 8.44
C LEU A 304 4.20 -0.13 7.32
N VAL A 305 5.35 -0.74 7.19
CA VAL A 305 5.62 -1.66 6.08
C VAL A 305 6.21 -2.97 6.60
N ASP A 306 5.65 -4.06 6.15
CA ASP A 306 6.16 -5.42 6.34
C ASP A 306 6.42 -6.04 4.95
N ALA A 307 7.65 -6.47 4.66
CA ALA A 307 7.98 -6.99 3.35
C ALA A 307 8.93 -8.21 3.44
N ASP A 308 8.56 -9.37 2.86
CA ASP A 308 9.40 -10.57 2.87
C ASP A 308 10.71 -10.45 2.04
N SER A 309 10.93 -9.35 1.31
CA SER A 309 12.18 -9.12 0.58
C SER A 309 12.69 -7.68 0.70
N GLU A 310 12.26 -6.79 -0.12
CA GLU A 310 12.76 -5.42 -0.17
C GLU A 310 11.68 -4.41 0.22
N ALA A 311 12.02 -3.41 1.05
CA ALA A 311 11.13 -2.33 1.40
C ALA A 311 11.80 -0.97 1.16
N ASP A 312 11.25 -0.19 0.22
CA ASP A 312 11.63 1.20 -0.04
C ASP A 312 10.56 2.15 0.51
N VAL A 313 10.85 2.88 1.58
CA VAL A 313 9.84 3.69 2.28
C VAL A 313 10.24 5.15 2.39
N LEU A 314 9.36 6.03 1.97
CA LEU A 314 9.50 7.48 2.17
C LEU A 314 8.31 8.00 3.01
N ALA A 315 8.58 8.63 4.16
CA ALA A 315 7.54 9.18 5.02
C ALA A 315 7.87 10.59 5.53
N ASP A 316 6.90 11.53 5.44
CA ASP A 316 7.09 12.89 6.00
C ASP A 316 7.01 12.96 7.54
N SER A 317 6.62 11.86 8.23
CA SER A 317 6.67 11.77 9.69
C SER A 317 7.41 10.50 10.13
N ASP A 318 6.69 9.49 10.54
CA ASP A 318 7.28 8.30 11.14
C ASP A 318 7.25 7.09 10.20
N ALA A 319 8.35 6.38 10.05
CA ALA A 319 8.44 5.14 9.31
C ALA A 319 8.75 3.96 10.24
N LEU A 320 7.96 2.91 10.19
CA LEU A 320 8.24 1.61 10.80
C LEU A 320 8.32 0.55 9.70
N VAL A 321 9.47 -0.09 9.57
CA VAL A 321 9.73 -1.04 8.48
C VAL A 321 10.30 -2.33 9.02
N ASP A 322 9.71 -3.43 8.61
CA ASP A 322 10.22 -4.80 8.83
C ASP A 322 10.45 -5.45 7.45
N ALA A 323 11.69 -5.86 7.16
CA ALA A 323 12.03 -6.44 5.86
C ALA A 323 12.94 -7.66 6.00
N ASP A 324 12.56 -8.82 5.44
CA ASP A 324 13.39 -10.05 5.48
C ASP A 324 14.69 -9.97 4.65
N SER A 325 14.90 -8.90 3.86
CA SER A 325 16.18 -8.68 3.16
C SER A 325 16.65 -7.23 3.33
N ASP A 326 16.35 -6.38 2.40
CA ASP A 326 16.92 -5.04 2.35
C ASP A 326 15.85 -3.97 2.64
N ALA A 327 16.14 -3.00 3.51
CA ALA A 327 15.26 -1.88 3.79
C ALA A 327 15.95 -0.56 3.44
N LEU A 328 15.30 0.27 2.63
CA LEU A 328 15.68 1.65 2.37
C LEU A 328 14.60 2.59 2.93
N VAL A 329 14.94 3.41 3.91
CA VAL A 329 13.96 4.26 4.61
C VAL A 329 14.42 5.71 4.66
N ASP A 330 13.56 6.62 4.24
CA ASP A 330 13.74 8.07 4.40
C ASP A 330 12.54 8.63 5.17
N ALA A 331 12.77 9.21 6.35
CA ALA A 331 11.71 9.75 7.21
C ALA A 331 12.04 11.14 7.77
N ASP A 332 11.11 12.11 7.64
CA ASP A 332 11.32 13.47 8.18
C ASP A 332 11.22 13.53 9.72
N SER A 333 10.83 12.46 10.43
CA SER A 333 10.84 12.42 11.90
C SER A 333 11.54 11.19 12.43
N GLU A 334 10.84 10.14 12.74
CA GLU A 334 11.40 8.93 13.35
C GLU A 334 11.41 7.75 12.36
N ALA A 335 12.52 7.02 12.29
CA ALA A 335 12.63 5.80 11.53
C ALA A 335 12.96 4.61 12.43
N ASP A 336 12.07 3.64 12.52
CA ASP A 336 12.28 2.36 13.19
C ASP A 336 12.38 1.26 12.13
N VAL A 337 13.56 0.63 11.97
CA VAL A 337 13.82 -0.32 10.88
C VAL A 337 14.36 -1.64 11.40
N LEU A 338 13.76 -2.72 10.98
CA LEU A 338 14.24 -4.07 11.18
C LEU A 338 14.52 -4.71 9.82
N ALA A 339 15.74 -5.22 9.59
CA ALA A 339 16.09 -5.86 8.33
C ALA A 339 16.99 -7.09 8.52
N ASP A 340 16.66 -8.23 7.90
CA ASP A 340 17.50 -9.45 7.97
C ASP A 340 18.79 -9.37 7.14
N SER A 341 19.02 -8.32 6.34
CA SER A 341 20.26 -8.12 5.58
C SER A 341 20.80 -6.70 5.69
N GLU A 342 20.40 -5.80 4.84
CA GLU A 342 20.92 -4.43 4.77
C GLU A 342 19.85 -3.41 5.14
N ALA A 343 20.20 -2.43 5.99
CA ALA A 343 19.33 -1.32 6.32
C ALA A 343 20.01 0.01 5.99
N ASP A 344 19.49 0.74 5.00
CA ASP A 344 19.89 2.11 4.67
C ASP A 344 18.83 3.09 5.20
N VAL A 345 19.15 3.88 6.21
CA VAL A 345 18.17 4.74 6.90
C VAL A 345 18.59 6.20 6.93
N LEU A 346 17.69 7.06 6.49
CA LEU A 346 17.80 8.51 6.60
C LEU A 346 16.65 9.04 7.48
N ALA A 347 16.96 9.73 8.57
CA ALA A 347 15.96 10.32 9.46
C ALA A 347 16.31 11.75 9.87
N ASP A 348 15.35 12.70 9.79
CA ASP A 348 15.57 14.08 10.26
C ASP A 348 15.48 14.22 11.79
N SER A 349 15.07 13.19 12.52
CA SER A 349 15.14 13.16 13.99
C SER A 349 15.85 11.90 14.46
N ASP A 350 15.11 10.93 14.93
CA ASP A 350 15.67 9.76 15.59
C ASP A 350 15.64 8.52 14.69
N ALA A 351 16.70 7.74 14.62
CA ALA A 351 16.74 6.48 13.92
C ALA A 351 16.99 5.30 14.89
N LEU A 352 16.16 4.27 14.83
CA LEU A 352 16.36 2.98 15.48
C LEU A 352 16.49 1.90 14.38
N VAL A 353 17.62 1.25 14.33
CA VAL A 353 17.91 0.28 13.27
C VAL A 353 18.45 -1.02 13.86
N ASP A 354 17.89 -2.13 13.46
CA ASP A 354 18.36 -3.48 13.76
C ASP A 354 18.57 -4.21 12.41
N ALA A 355 19.79 -4.67 12.14
CA ALA A 355 20.12 -5.32 10.87
C ALA A 355 21.03 -6.54 11.05
N ASP A 356 20.64 -7.71 10.54
CA ASP A 356 21.46 -8.94 10.62
C ASP A 356 22.78 -8.89 9.82
N SER A 357 23.02 -7.87 9.00
CA SER A 357 24.30 -7.72 8.27
C SER A 357 24.85 -6.29 8.32
N GLU A 358 24.42 -5.42 7.48
CA GLU A 358 24.97 -4.07 7.35
C GLU A 358 23.91 -3.00 7.69
N ALA A 359 24.28 -1.99 8.47
CA ALA A 359 23.43 -0.85 8.73
C ALA A 359 24.14 0.47 8.39
N ASP A 360 23.62 1.20 7.41
CA ASP A 360 24.05 2.56 7.05
C ASP A 360 23.01 3.58 7.53
N VAL A 361 23.30 4.36 8.56
CA VAL A 361 22.33 5.25 9.21
C VAL A 361 22.78 6.71 9.21
N LEU A 362 21.91 7.58 8.75
CA LEU A 362 22.08 9.03 8.86
C LEU A 362 20.92 9.63 9.67
N ALA A 363 21.19 10.29 10.79
CA ALA A 363 20.16 10.93 11.62
C ALA A 363 20.56 12.36 12.03
N ASP A 364 19.61 13.31 11.93
CA ASP A 364 19.85 14.69 12.39
C ASP A 364 19.74 14.84 13.92
N SER A 365 19.27 13.82 14.66
CA SER A 365 19.31 13.79 16.12
C SER A 365 20.02 12.53 16.62
N ASP A 366 19.28 11.60 17.18
CA ASP A 366 19.86 10.43 17.84
C ASP A 366 19.80 9.17 16.95
N ALA A 367 20.88 8.42 16.88
CA ALA A 367 20.91 7.13 16.20
C ALA A 367 21.15 5.98 17.19
N LEU A 368 20.31 4.97 17.17
CA LEU A 368 20.51 3.69 17.86
C LEU A 368 20.59 2.59 16.79
N VAL A 369 21.72 1.92 16.74
CA VAL A 369 21.98 0.93 15.68
C VAL A 369 22.53 -0.36 16.29
N ASP A 370 21.93 -1.46 15.93
CA ASP A 370 22.40 -2.83 16.20
C ASP A 370 22.67 -3.53 14.85
N ALA A 371 23.85 -4.07 14.63
CA ALA A 371 24.19 -4.69 13.36
C ALA A 371 25.11 -5.93 13.56
N ASP A 372 24.69 -7.12 13.11
CA ASP A 372 25.48 -8.35 13.22
C ASP A 372 26.81 -8.36 12.42
N SER A 373 27.08 -7.35 11.57
CA SER A 373 28.36 -7.24 10.86
C SER A 373 28.93 -5.83 10.86
N GLU A 374 28.49 -4.98 10.00
CA GLU A 374 29.06 -3.64 9.82
C GLU A 374 28.03 -2.53 10.11
N ALA A 375 28.39 -1.53 10.90
CA ALA A 375 27.57 -0.37 11.13
C ALA A 375 28.28 0.92 10.70
N LEU A 376 27.68 1.72 9.82
CA LEU A 376 28.10 3.08 9.50
C LEU A 376 27.05 4.07 9.98
N VAL A 377 27.38 4.88 10.97
CA VAL A 377 26.43 5.78 11.60
C VAL A 377 26.92 7.22 11.56
N LEU A 378 26.08 8.12 11.08
CA LEU A 378 26.27 9.56 11.19
C LEU A 378 25.10 10.15 11.97
N ALA A 379 25.38 10.85 13.07
CA ALA A 379 24.36 11.52 13.87
C ALA A 379 24.77 12.96 14.24
N ASP A 380 23.84 13.91 14.11
CA ASP A 380 24.09 15.30 14.54
C ASP A 380 23.96 15.47 16.07
N SER A 381 23.48 14.48 16.80
CA SER A 381 23.48 14.46 18.28
C SER A 381 24.19 13.21 18.78
N ASP A 382 23.45 12.29 19.38
CA ASP A 382 24.03 11.13 20.06
C ASP A 382 23.97 9.86 19.20
N ALA A 383 25.05 9.09 19.14
CA ALA A 383 25.07 7.79 18.49
C ALA A 383 25.31 6.67 19.50
N LEU A 384 24.45 5.65 19.51
CA LEU A 384 24.64 4.40 20.21
C LEU A 384 24.71 3.27 19.17
N VAL A 385 25.82 2.57 19.12
CA VAL A 385 26.07 1.56 18.10
C VAL A 385 26.60 0.28 18.74
N ASP A 386 25.98 -0.82 18.39
CA ASP A 386 26.44 -2.19 18.67
C ASP A 386 26.71 -2.90 17.34
N ALA A 387 27.89 -3.46 17.14
CA ALA A 387 28.24 -4.12 15.89
C ALA A 387 29.14 -5.35 16.11
N ASP A 388 28.72 -6.54 15.68
CA ASP A 388 29.51 -7.78 15.83
C ASP A 388 30.84 -7.80 15.05
N SER A 389 31.11 -6.83 14.16
CA SER A 389 32.40 -6.75 13.45
C SER A 389 32.98 -5.34 13.43
N GLU A 390 32.55 -4.50 12.54
CA GLU A 390 33.13 -3.17 12.35
C GLU A 390 32.12 -2.04 12.61
N ALA A 391 32.46 -1.08 13.43
CA ALA A 391 31.65 0.12 13.63
C ALA A 391 32.41 1.39 13.18
N LEU A 392 31.80 2.16 12.30
CA LEU A 392 32.26 3.50 11.91
C LEU A 392 31.22 4.54 12.33
N VAL A 393 31.55 5.35 13.33
CA VAL A 393 30.60 6.28 13.91
C VAL A 393 31.11 7.73 13.86
N LEU A 394 30.28 8.63 13.36
CA LEU A 394 30.48 10.07 13.47
C LEU A 394 29.30 10.68 14.24
N ALA A 395 29.58 11.38 15.32
CA ALA A 395 28.56 12.08 16.11
C ALA A 395 28.99 13.53 16.42
N ASP A 396 28.06 14.48 16.28
CA ASP A 396 28.34 15.87 16.70
C ASP A 396 28.21 16.08 18.22
N SER A 397 27.68 15.10 18.95
CA SER A 397 27.71 15.12 20.44
C SER A 397 28.38 13.86 20.97
N ASP A 398 27.64 12.98 21.60
CA ASP A 398 28.21 11.83 22.29
C ASP A 398 28.14 10.55 21.46
N ALA A 399 29.20 9.77 21.42
CA ALA A 399 29.21 8.46 20.79
C ALA A 399 29.43 7.34 21.83
N LEU A 400 28.56 6.35 21.85
CA LEU A 400 28.74 5.08 22.57
C LEU A 400 28.81 3.93 21.56
N VAL A 401 29.92 3.24 21.52
CA VAL A 401 30.15 2.19 20.52
C VAL A 401 30.66 0.93 21.17
N ASP A 402 30.03 -0.17 20.87
CA ASP A 402 30.48 -1.53 21.18
C ASP A 402 30.76 -2.27 19.84
N ALA A 403 31.93 -2.85 19.68
CA ALA A 403 32.27 -3.54 18.43
C ALA A 403 33.16 -4.77 18.70
N ASP A 404 32.72 -5.97 18.29
CA ASP A 404 33.49 -7.20 18.47
C ASP A 404 34.82 -7.27 17.69
N SER A 405 35.11 -6.33 16.77
CA SER A 405 36.40 -6.27 16.07
C SER A 405 36.99 -4.88 16.03
N GLU A 406 36.58 -4.02 15.13
CA GLU A 406 37.18 -2.72 14.89
C GLU A 406 36.19 -1.57 15.14
N ALA A 407 36.53 -0.61 15.96
CA ALA A 407 35.75 0.60 16.14
C ALA A 407 36.52 1.85 15.65
N LEU A 408 35.92 2.62 14.73
CA LEU A 408 36.41 3.95 14.34
C LEU A 408 35.37 5.00 14.74
N VAL A 409 35.70 5.83 15.70
CA VAL A 409 34.74 6.79 16.26
C VAL A 409 35.27 8.20 16.19
N LEU A 410 34.47 9.11 15.68
CA LEU A 410 34.70 10.57 15.76
C LEU A 410 33.51 11.21 16.49
N ALA A 411 33.79 11.92 17.57
CA ALA A 411 32.78 12.65 18.34
C ALA A 411 33.20 14.08 18.63
N ASP A 412 32.30 15.03 18.45
CA ASP A 412 32.59 16.43 18.84
C ASP A 412 32.45 16.69 20.36
N SER A 413 31.91 15.74 21.12
CA SER A 413 31.90 15.77 22.58
C SER A 413 32.57 14.52 23.15
N ASP A 414 31.81 13.67 23.80
CA ASP A 414 32.37 12.52 24.52
C ASP A 414 32.29 11.23 23.71
N ALA A 415 33.35 10.43 23.70
CA ALA A 415 33.35 9.10 23.10
C ALA A 415 33.55 8.00 24.15
N LEU A 416 32.68 7.04 24.21
CA LEU A 416 32.83 5.77 24.95
C LEU A 416 32.90 4.63 23.95
N VAL A 417 34.00 3.90 23.93
CA VAL A 417 34.23 2.84 22.96
C VAL A 417 34.72 1.58 23.64
N ASP A 418 34.07 0.48 23.35
CA ASP A 418 34.51 -0.88 23.68
C ASP A 418 34.79 -1.64 22.37
N ALA A 419 35.94 -2.26 22.23
CA ALA A 419 36.29 -2.96 21.01
C ALA A 419 37.16 -4.20 21.29
N ASP A 420 36.71 -5.40 20.91
CA ASP A 420 37.46 -6.65 21.11
C ASP A 420 38.81 -6.72 20.35
N SER A 421 39.10 -5.83 19.41
CA SER A 421 40.39 -5.81 18.71
C SER A 421 41.01 -4.40 18.64
N GLU A 422 40.60 -3.59 17.71
CA GLU A 422 41.23 -2.28 17.47
C GLU A 422 40.24 -1.12 17.66
N ALA A 423 40.60 -0.15 18.48
CA ALA A 423 39.83 1.10 18.62
C ALA A 423 40.62 2.32 18.12
N LEU A 424 40.04 3.08 17.20
CA LEU A 424 40.53 4.39 16.78
C LEU A 424 39.50 5.47 17.15
N VAL A 425 39.82 6.29 18.11
CA VAL A 425 38.89 7.30 18.64
C VAL A 425 39.44 8.71 18.54
N LEU A 426 38.64 9.60 18.01
CA LEU A 426 38.89 11.05 18.03
C LEU A 426 37.70 11.71 18.76
N ALA A 427 37.99 12.46 19.84
CA ALA A 427 36.99 13.20 20.58
C ALA A 427 37.42 14.65 20.86
N ASP A 428 36.53 15.61 20.65
CA ASP A 428 36.85 17.01 21.02
C ASP A 428 36.70 17.28 22.53
N SER A 429 36.11 16.35 23.29
CA SER A 429 36.11 16.42 24.77
C SER A 429 36.77 15.19 25.38
N ASP A 430 36.00 14.35 26.03
CA ASP A 430 36.54 13.22 26.77
C ASP A 430 36.46 11.92 25.99
N ALA A 431 37.50 11.11 26.01
CA ALA A 431 37.49 9.77 25.43
C ALA A 431 37.66 8.68 26.50
N LEU A 432 36.78 7.70 26.56
CA LEU A 432 36.92 6.48 27.32
C LEU A 432 36.97 5.28 26.36
N VAL A 433 38.08 4.57 26.37
CA VAL A 433 38.30 3.48 25.40
C VAL A 433 38.76 2.22 26.10
N ASP A 434 38.11 1.12 25.85
CA ASP A 434 38.52 -0.23 26.21
C ASP A 434 38.81 -1.01 24.91
N ALA A 435 39.96 -1.64 24.78
CA ALA A 435 40.31 -2.39 23.58
C ALA A 435 41.16 -3.63 23.89
N ASP A 436 40.69 -4.82 23.54
CA ASP A 436 41.41 -6.08 23.75
C ASP A 436 42.76 -6.19 23.01
N SER A 437 43.08 -5.32 22.06
CA SER A 437 44.39 -5.33 21.37
C SER A 437 45.02 -3.95 21.27
N GLU A 438 44.61 -3.13 20.32
CA GLU A 438 45.25 -1.84 20.06
C GLU A 438 44.29 -0.66 20.23
N ALA A 439 44.64 0.33 21.03
CA ALA A 439 43.90 1.57 21.14
C ALA A 439 44.70 2.78 20.62
N LEU A 440 44.14 3.53 19.68
CA LEU A 440 44.66 4.82 19.25
C LEU A 440 43.63 5.91 19.59
N VAL A 441 43.96 6.78 20.54
CA VAL A 441 43.03 7.78 21.04
C VAL A 441 43.59 9.19 20.91
N LEU A 442 42.82 10.08 20.36
CA LEU A 442 43.09 11.54 20.38
C LEU A 442 41.91 12.22 21.06
N ALA A 443 42.19 12.98 22.13
CA ALA A 443 41.18 13.76 22.85
C ALA A 443 41.65 15.19 23.10
N ASP A 444 40.76 16.17 22.88
CA ASP A 444 41.08 17.56 23.20
C ASP A 444 40.94 17.87 24.71
N SER A 445 40.34 16.98 25.50
CA SER A 445 40.31 17.07 26.95
C SER A 445 40.96 15.84 27.59
N ASP A 446 40.18 15.02 28.27
CA ASP A 446 40.70 13.90 29.03
C ASP A 446 40.61 12.57 28.29
N ALA A 447 41.64 11.75 28.31
CA ALA A 447 41.61 10.40 27.76
C ALA A 447 41.78 9.33 28.85
N LEU A 448 40.88 8.37 28.93
CA LEU A 448 41.00 7.17 29.73
C LEU A 448 41.05 5.97 28.77
N VAL A 449 42.13 5.22 28.79
CA VAL A 449 42.34 4.12 27.85
C VAL A 449 42.80 2.86 28.60
N ASP A 450 42.14 1.77 28.35
CA ASP A 450 42.54 0.41 28.73
C ASP A 450 42.83 -0.38 27.45
N ALA A 451 43.98 -1.03 27.37
CA ALA A 451 44.32 -1.82 26.15
C ALA A 451 45.14 -3.07 26.49
N ASP A 452 44.66 -4.25 26.16
CA ASP A 452 45.39 -5.52 26.44
C ASP A 452 46.73 -5.67 25.68
N SER A 453 47.05 -4.79 24.69
CA SER A 453 48.34 -4.84 24.03
C SER A 453 49.00 -3.50 23.91
N GLU A 454 48.63 -2.67 22.94
CA GLU A 454 49.30 -1.42 22.66
C GLU A 454 48.32 -0.23 22.79
N ALA A 455 48.71 0.80 23.56
CA ALA A 455 47.97 2.04 23.65
C ALA A 455 48.79 3.22 23.11
N LEU A 456 48.23 3.97 22.15
CA LEU A 456 48.77 5.26 21.71
C LEU A 456 47.76 6.38 22.02
N VAL A 457 48.10 7.24 22.96
CA VAL A 457 47.15 8.26 23.44
C VAL A 457 47.75 9.67 23.30
N LEU A 458 46.99 10.57 22.71
CA LEU A 458 47.27 12.00 22.71
C LEU A 458 46.11 12.72 23.39
N ALA A 459 46.38 13.49 24.44
CA ALA A 459 45.37 14.29 25.13
C ALA A 459 45.86 15.73 25.37
N ASP A 460 45.00 16.71 25.12
CA ASP A 460 45.32 18.11 25.42
C ASP A 460 45.18 18.44 26.91
N SER A 461 44.55 17.56 27.71
CA SER A 461 44.54 17.72 29.18
C SER A 461 45.16 16.48 29.84
N ASP A 462 44.37 15.68 30.52
CA ASP A 462 44.88 14.58 31.31
C ASP A 462 44.76 13.21 30.57
N ALA A 463 45.79 12.38 30.62
CA ALA A 463 45.75 11.05 30.10
C ALA A 463 45.88 10.00 31.22
N LEU A 464 44.99 9.06 31.32
CA LEU A 464 45.08 7.84 32.11
C LEU A 464 45.13 6.63 31.20
N VAL A 465 46.20 5.88 31.23
CA VAL A 465 46.41 4.73 30.31
C VAL A 465 46.83 3.51 31.09
N ASP A 466 46.15 2.43 30.86
CA ASP A 466 46.55 1.08 31.28
C ASP A 466 46.83 0.23 30.02
N ALA A 467 47.96 -0.40 29.93
CA ALA A 467 48.30 -1.22 28.75
C ALA A 467 49.12 -2.49 29.12
N ASP A 468 48.62 -3.68 28.81
CA ASP A 468 49.32 -4.94 29.10
C ASP A 468 50.66 -5.12 28.38
N SER A 469 51.02 -4.30 27.39
CA SER A 469 52.30 -4.38 26.69
C SER A 469 53.00 -3.00 26.57
N GLU A 470 52.63 -2.22 25.59
CA GLU A 470 53.29 -0.97 25.26
C GLU A 470 52.37 0.24 25.37
N ALA A 471 52.73 1.27 26.10
CA ALA A 471 52.02 2.51 26.17
C ALA A 471 52.85 3.69 25.63
N LEU A 472 52.33 4.40 24.64
CA LEU A 472 52.91 5.70 24.20
C LEU A 472 51.90 6.83 24.49
N VAL A 473 52.22 7.69 25.40
CA VAL A 473 51.30 8.72 25.84
C VAL A 473 51.89 10.13 25.70
N LEU A 474 51.14 11.01 25.09
CA LEU A 474 51.45 12.45 25.04
C LEU A 474 50.30 13.22 25.73
N ALA A 475 50.55 13.97 26.75
CA ALA A 475 49.57 14.80 27.42
C ALA A 475 50.08 16.25 27.65
N ASP A 476 49.23 17.24 27.36
CA ASP A 476 49.58 18.65 27.64
C ASP A 476 49.44 19.01 29.15
N SER A 477 48.79 18.19 29.95
CA SER A 477 48.76 18.34 31.40
C SER A 477 49.38 17.14 32.12
N ASP A 478 48.57 16.34 32.76
CA ASP A 478 49.06 15.22 33.58
C ASP A 478 48.93 13.88 32.89
N ALA A 479 49.93 13.05 32.95
CA ALA A 479 49.88 11.67 32.46
C ALA A 479 50.00 10.66 33.58
N LEU A 480 49.09 9.71 33.70
CA LEU A 480 49.17 8.50 34.53
C LEU A 480 49.19 7.27 33.63
N VAL A 481 50.26 6.51 33.67
CA VAL A 481 50.44 5.37 32.80
C VAL A 481 50.86 4.16 33.59
N ASP A 482 50.17 3.06 33.39
CA ASP A 482 50.56 1.73 33.85
C ASP A 482 50.82 0.83 32.62
N ALA A 483 51.97 0.16 32.53
CA ALA A 483 52.29 -0.66 31.39
C ALA A 483 53.09 -1.89 31.78
N ASP A 484 52.58 -3.12 31.48
CA ASP A 484 53.27 -4.37 31.82
C ASP A 484 54.63 -4.58 31.11
N SER A 485 54.98 -3.77 30.08
CA SER A 485 56.27 -3.87 29.42
C SER A 485 56.97 -2.52 29.26
N GLU A 486 56.60 -1.74 28.29
CA GLU A 486 57.28 -0.49 27.94
C GLU A 486 56.33 0.71 28.05
N ALA A 487 56.75 1.76 28.70
CA ALA A 487 56.01 3.02 28.76
C ALA A 487 56.85 4.20 28.27
N ASP A 488 56.41 4.81 27.16
CA ASP A 488 56.96 6.06 26.63
C ASP A 488 56.01 7.23 26.95
N VAL A 489 56.37 8.14 27.83
CA VAL A 489 55.46 9.20 28.28
C VAL A 489 56.04 10.59 28.10
N LEU A 490 55.32 11.47 27.48
CA LEU A 490 55.62 12.90 27.39
C LEU A 490 54.47 13.70 28.03
N ALA A 491 54.75 14.45 29.10
CA ALA A 491 53.77 15.30 29.75
C ALA A 491 54.27 16.73 29.93
N ASP A 492 53.47 17.74 29.65
CA ASP A 492 53.83 19.15 29.87
C ASP A 492 53.69 19.56 31.36
N SER A 493 53.02 18.77 32.19
CA SER A 493 53.01 18.99 33.64
C SER A 493 53.60 17.80 34.40
N ASP A 494 52.79 16.97 34.99
CA ASP A 494 53.23 15.88 35.84
C ASP A 494 53.10 14.51 35.18
N ALA A 495 54.09 13.63 35.26
CA ALA A 495 54.01 12.26 34.82
C ALA A 495 54.11 11.29 35.97
N LEU A 496 53.17 10.36 36.09
CA LEU A 496 53.24 9.18 36.96
C LEU A 496 53.26 7.93 36.08
N VAL A 497 54.32 7.17 36.14
CA VAL A 497 54.49 5.98 35.28
C VAL A 497 54.90 4.78 36.10
N ASP A 498 54.21 3.70 35.94
CA ASP A 498 54.58 2.33 36.41
C ASP A 498 54.83 1.44 35.18
N ALA A 499 55.97 0.77 35.10
CA ALA A 499 56.31 -0.09 34.00
C ALA A 499 57.08 -1.34 34.43
N ASP A 500 56.59 -2.55 34.14
CA ASP A 500 57.25 -3.78 34.53
C ASP A 500 58.61 -4.02 33.82
N SER A 501 58.96 -3.25 32.77
CA SER A 501 60.26 -3.41 32.12
C SER A 501 60.96 -2.05 31.90
N GLU A 502 60.63 -1.30 30.93
CA GLU A 502 61.32 -0.04 30.57
C GLU A 502 60.36 1.15 30.62
N ALA A 503 60.84 2.26 31.22
CA ALA A 503 60.11 3.51 31.25
C ALA A 503 60.95 4.66 30.71
N ASP A 504 60.54 5.29 29.63
CA ASP A 504 61.10 6.55 29.08
C ASP A 504 60.15 7.71 29.34
N VAL A 505 60.50 8.59 30.25
CA VAL A 505 59.58 9.68 30.68
C VAL A 505 60.19 11.05 30.52
N LEU A 506 59.46 11.94 29.87
CA LEU A 506 59.77 13.37 29.78
C LEU A 506 58.63 14.15 30.43
N ALA A 507 58.92 14.96 31.48
CA ALA A 507 57.95 15.82 32.11
C ALA A 507 58.47 17.25 32.35
N ASP A 508 57.66 18.27 32.05
CA ASP A 508 58.05 19.66 32.27
C ASP A 508 57.97 20.09 33.75
N SER A 509 57.26 19.35 34.60
CA SER A 509 57.21 19.62 36.03
C SER A 509 57.75 18.47 36.87
N GLU A 510 56.91 17.57 37.32
CA GLU A 510 57.30 16.45 38.20
C GLU A 510 57.20 15.08 37.48
N ALA A 511 58.20 14.24 37.58
CA ALA A 511 58.15 12.87 37.12
C ALA A 511 58.26 11.89 38.33
N LEU A 512 57.29 11.00 38.47
CA LEU A 512 57.34 9.86 39.37
C LEU A 512 57.32 8.56 38.53
N VAL A 513 58.37 7.81 38.58
CA VAL A 513 58.55 6.59 37.75
C VAL A 513 58.96 5.41 38.60
N ASP A 514 58.25 4.33 38.45
CA ASP A 514 58.60 3.01 38.93
C ASP A 514 58.84 2.06 37.72
N ALA A 515 60.00 1.42 37.66
CA ALA A 515 60.32 0.52 36.55
C ALA A 515 61.08 -0.71 37.03
N ASP A 516 60.61 -1.95 36.76
CA ASP A 516 61.28 -3.18 37.19
C ASP A 516 62.63 -3.43 36.50
N SER A 517 62.96 -2.74 35.40
CA SER A 517 64.27 -2.90 34.75
C SER A 517 64.98 -1.59 34.52
N GLU A 518 64.65 -0.81 33.51
CA GLU A 518 65.37 0.40 33.12
C GLU A 518 64.42 1.63 33.15
N ALA A 519 64.90 2.74 33.68
CA ALA A 519 64.17 4.01 33.67
C ALA A 519 65.05 5.15 33.18
N ASP A 520 64.65 5.77 32.04
CA ASP A 520 65.23 7.01 31.50
C ASP A 520 64.30 8.17 31.75
N VAL A 521 64.61 9.07 32.66
CA VAL A 521 63.71 10.17 33.08
C VAL A 521 64.33 11.56 32.88
N LEU A 522 63.64 12.43 32.24
CA LEU A 522 63.95 13.86 32.13
C LEU A 522 62.85 14.69 32.75
N ALA A 523 63.12 15.47 33.79
CA ALA A 523 62.14 16.37 34.39
C ALA A 523 62.70 17.79 34.53
N ASP A 524 61.92 18.83 34.25
CA ASP A 524 62.35 20.24 34.41
C ASP A 524 62.27 20.69 35.85
N SER A 525 61.58 20.01 36.75
CA SER A 525 61.57 20.30 38.17
C SER A 525 62.07 19.14 39.01
N ASP A 526 61.19 18.31 39.51
CA ASP A 526 61.53 17.22 40.43
C ASP A 526 61.35 15.84 39.82
N ALA A 527 62.32 14.94 40.00
CA ALA A 527 62.21 13.54 39.57
C ALA A 527 62.31 12.57 40.77
N LEU A 528 61.37 11.64 40.89
CA LEU A 528 61.41 10.49 41.79
C LEU A 528 61.40 9.22 40.98
N VAL A 529 62.45 8.44 41.01
CA VAL A 529 62.59 7.23 40.20
C VAL A 529 62.98 6.05 41.07
N ASP A 530 62.28 4.94 40.95
CA ASP A 530 62.63 3.63 41.46
C ASP A 530 62.87 2.67 40.28
N ALA A 531 64.02 2.02 40.22
CA ALA A 531 64.33 1.07 39.13
C ALA A 531 65.12 -0.12 39.65
N ASP A 532 64.66 -1.37 39.38
CA ASP A 532 65.33 -2.59 39.85
C ASP A 532 66.70 -2.86 39.16
N SER A 533 67.03 -2.22 38.03
CA SER A 533 68.28 -2.41 37.33
C SER A 533 69.06 -1.11 37.08
N GLU A 534 68.69 -0.35 36.07
CA GLU A 534 69.39 0.86 35.65
C GLU A 534 68.46 2.10 35.67
N ALA A 535 68.97 3.22 36.16
CA ALA A 535 68.23 4.46 36.11
C ALA A 535 69.11 5.63 35.63
N ASP A 536 68.73 6.26 34.51
CA ASP A 536 69.35 7.50 34.01
C ASP A 536 68.40 8.67 34.21
N VAL A 537 68.71 9.57 35.13
CA VAL A 537 67.81 10.66 35.54
C VAL A 537 68.44 12.04 35.35
N LEU A 538 67.75 12.91 34.64
CA LEU A 538 68.13 14.34 34.55
C LEU A 538 66.99 15.19 35.11
N ALA A 539 67.28 16.00 36.15
CA ALA A 539 66.29 16.95 36.70
C ALA A 539 66.91 18.32 36.92
N ASP A 540 66.18 19.40 36.64
CA ASP A 540 66.65 20.78 36.82
C ASP A 540 66.59 21.24 38.29
N SER A 541 65.87 20.62 39.19
CA SER A 541 65.78 20.96 40.62
C SER A 541 66.24 19.81 41.53
N ASP A 542 65.35 18.91 41.91
CA ASP A 542 65.67 17.81 42.85
C ASP A 542 65.44 16.41 42.19
N ALA A 543 66.42 15.53 42.22
CA ALA A 543 66.29 14.15 41.80
C ALA A 543 66.45 13.17 42.95
N LEU A 544 65.53 12.28 43.19
CA LEU A 544 65.63 11.17 44.12
C LEU A 544 65.52 9.84 43.32
N VAL A 545 66.60 9.05 43.33
CA VAL A 545 66.66 7.82 42.56
C VAL A 545 67.05 6.67 43.47
N ASP A 546 66.30 5.58 43.44
CA ASP A 546 66.67 4.28 44.01
C ASP A 546 66.86 3.29 42.84
N ALA A 547 68.04 2.74 42.70
CA ALA A 547 68.33 1.73 41.65
C ALA A 547 69.20 0.62 42.21
N ASP A 548 68.81 -0.66 42.04
CA ASP A 548 69.50 -1.81 42.59
C ASP A 548 70.85 -2.13 41.91
N SER A 549 71.11 -1.61 40.69
CA SER A 549 72.35 -1.87 39.94
C SER A 549 73.15 -0.63 39.60
N GLU A 550 72.74 0.20 38.67
CA GLU A 550 73.43 1.39 38.22
C GLU A 550 72.47 2.60 38.21
N ALA A 551 72.91 3.75 38.67
CA ALA A 551 72.16 5.00 38.60
C ALA A 551 73.03 6.14 38.15
N ASP A 552 72.72 6.79 37.03
CA ASP A 552 73.35 8.01 36.57
C ASP A 552 72.38 9.18 36.78
N VAL A 553 72.64 10.01 37.78
CA VAL A 553 71.76 11.13 38.16
C VAL A 553 72.46 12.48 37.93
N LEU A 554 71.80 13.36 37.21
CA LEU A 554 72.26 14.77 37.05
C LEU A 554 71.14 15.68 37.54
N ALA A 555 71.39 16.42 38.63
CA ALA A 555 70.50 17.45 39.13
C ALA A 555 71.26 18.78 39.32
N ASP A 556 70.67 19.93 38.86
CA ASP A 556 71.35 21.21 38.96
C ASP A 556 70.97 22.06 40.25
#